data_9fd5f470a751abd37183a434ba38a582
#
_entry.id   9fd5f470a751abd37183a434ba38a582
#
_cell.length_a   1.000
_cell.length_b   1.000
_cell.length_c   1.000
_cell.angle_alpha   90.00
_cell.angle_beta   90.00
_cell.angle_gamma   90.00
#
_symmetry.space_group_name_H-M   'P 1'
#
loop_
_entity.id
_entity.type
_entity.pdbx_description
1 polymer ?
#
loop_
_entity_poly.entity_id
_entity_poly.type
_entity_poly.pdbx_seq_one_letter_code
_entity_poly.pdbx_strand_id
1 'polypeptide(L)'
;ELTSYRNLAEQLLFNRSLPLDIPYNKSTFSMQPDAETWEVLQTGIGQGQTLMSPMHNLLITAAVANGGILMKPYLMDHVENSGGDVIRKFSPSVAGELMVPNEADALKNLMVQVVNVGTGSALKRDSYQVAGKTGSAEFDKGKETHAWFVGFAPADDPKIAVCVIVEEGGSGGHTA
;
A
#
# COMPACT_ATOMS: atom_id res chain seq x y z
N GLU A 1 -23.95 -4.16 5.20
CA GLU A 1 -22.67 -4.80 4.80
C GLU A 1 -21.84 -3.90 3.86
N LEU A 2 -22.39 -3.39 2.74
CA LEU A 2 -21.66 -2.48 1.83
C LEU A 2 -21.24 -1.17 2.51
N THR A 3 -22.06 -0.64 3.43
CA THR A 3 -21.69 0.53 4.23
C THR A 3 -20.45 0.28 5.09
N SER A 4 -20.33 -0.88 5.71
CA SER A 4 -19.15 -1.24 6.51
C SER A 4 -17.90 -1.34 5.63
N TYR A 5 -18.05 -1.88 4.42
CA TYR A 5 -16.94 -1.95 3.46
C TYR A 5 -16.46 -0.55 2.99
N ARG A 6 -17.41 0.35 2.72
CA ARG A 6 -17.07 1.76 2.44
C ARG A 6 -16.36 2.44 3.60
N ASN A 7 -16.86 2.26 4.83
CA ASN A 7 -16.24 2.83 6.02
C ASN A 7 -14.80 2.32 6.19
N LEU A 8 -14.56 1.02 5.93
CA LEU A 8 -13.21 0.47 5.94
C LEU A 8 -12.32 1.10 4.86
N ALA A 9 -12.82 1.27 3.63
CA ALA A 9 -12.06 1.94 2.58
C ALA A 9 -11.72 3.39 2.97
N GLU A 10 -12.66 4.13 3.59
CA GLU A 10 -12.38 5.48 4.08
C GLU A 10 -11.42 5.51 5.27
N GLN A 11 -11.45 4.51 6.14
CA GLN A 11 -10.46 4.34 7.22
C GLN A 11 -9.06 4.13 6.63
N LEU A 12 -8.97 3.39 5.54
CA LEU A 12 -7.74 3.20 4.77
C LEU A 12 -7.42 4.40 3.85
N LEU A 13 -8.05 5.55 4.03
CA LEU A 13 -7.84 6.84 3.35
C LEU A 13 -8.29 6.91 1.88
N PHE A 14 -9.07 5.97 1.37
CA PHE A 14 -9.75 6.19 0.09
C PHE A 14 -10.71 7.38 0.18
N ASN A 15 -10.81 8.15 -0.90
CA ASN A 15 -11.60 9.40 -0.98
C ASN A 15 -11.13 10.51 -0.02
N ARG A 16 -10.09 10.30 0.76
CA ARG A 16 -9.53 11.24 1.73
C ARG A 16 -8.17 11.78 1.28
N SER A 17 -7.71 12.83 1.95
CA SER A 17 -6.37 13.36 1.72
C SER A 17 -5.34 12.51 2.45
N LEU A 18 -4.26 12.17 1.75
CA LEU A 18 -3.09 11.55 2.34
C LEU A 18 -2.26 12.60 3.09
N PRO A 19 -1.50 12.22 4.12
CA PRO A 19 -0.64 13.13 4.88
C PRO A 19 0.65 13.49 4.12
N LEU A 20 0.51 14.00 2.88
CA LEU A 20 1.61 14.33 1.98
C LEU A 20 1.69 15.84 1.76
N ASP A 21 2.92 16.36 1.76
CA ASP A 21 3.21 17.77 1.47
C ASP A 21 3.58 18.00 -0.02
N ILE A 22 3.38 17.00 -0.89
CA ILE A 22 3.62 17.07 -2.34
C ILE A 22 2.29 16.87 -3.09
N PRO A 23 2.16 17.40 -4.33
CA PRO A 23 0.97 17.14 -5.16
C PRO A 23 0.82 15.65 -5.49
N TYR A 24 -0.39 15.14 -5.43
CA TYR A 24 -0.74 13.75 -5.77
C TYR A 24 -2.21 13.66 -6.19
N ASN A 25 -2.56 12.57 -6.87
CA ASN A 25 -3.94 12.22 -7.17
C ASN A 25 -4.50 11.34 -6.05
N LYS A 26 -5.70 11.68 -5.56
CA LYS A 26 -6.39 10.89 -4.54
C LYS A 26 -6.80 9.53 -5.10
N SER A 27 -6.65 8.51 -4.28
CA SER A 27 -7.26 7.21 -4.54
C SER A 27 -8.76 7.28 -4.29
N THR A 28 -9.54 6.62 -5.15
CA THR A 28 -11.00 6.66 -5.11
C THR A 28 -11.58 5.27 -4.92
N PHE A 29 -12.64 5.23 -4.12
CA PHE A 29 -13.47 4.05 -3.90
C PHE A 29 -14.93 4.49 -4.12
N SER A 30 -15.59 3.94 -5.13
CA SER A 30 -16.87 4.45 -5.65
C SER A 30 -18.05 3.50 -5.46
N MET A 31 -17.92 2.42 -4.68
CA MET A 31 -19.02 1.50 -4.43
C MET A 31 -20.21 2.21 -3.77
N GLN A 32 -21.37 2.14 -4.40
CA GLN A 32 -22.62 2.70 -3.89
C GLN A 32 -23.35 1.71 -2.99
N PRO A 33 -24.27 2.16 -2.10
CA PRO A 33 -25.05 1.27 -1.25
C PRO A 33 -25.96 0.30 -2.01
N ASP A 34 -26.35 0.65 -3.23
CA ASP A 34 -27.19 -0.10 -4.17
C ASP A 34 -26.39 -0.72 -5.31
N ALA A 35 -25.06 -0.88 -5.13
CA ALA A 35 -24.18 -1.46 -6.13
C ALA A 35 -24.65 -2.87 -6.53
N GLU A 36 -24.61 -3.14 -7.82
CA GLU A 36 -24.92 -4.44 -8.38
C GLU A 36 -23.93 -5.52 -7.93
N THR A 37 -24.38 -6.77 -7.84
CA THR A 37 -23.54 -7.89 -7.34
C THR A 37 -22.22 -8.01 -8.08
N TRP A 38 -22.18 -7.77 -9.37
CA TRP A 38 -20.95 -7.84 -10.17
C TRP A 38 -19.95 -6.73 -9.81
N GLU A 39 -20.43 -5.52 -9.49
CA GLU A 39 -19.58 -4.41 -9.04
C GLU A 39 -18.93 -4.72 -7.69
N VAL A 40 -19.72 -5.31 -6.77
CA VAL A 40 -19.23 -5.77 -5.46
C VAL A 40 -18.14 -6.83 -5.64
N LEU A 41 -18.36 -7.81 -6.51
CA LEU A 41 -17.41 -8.88 -6.79
C LEU A 41 -16.12 -8.33 -7.42
N GLN A 42 -16.21 -7.44 -8.41
CA GLN A 42 -15.05 -6.81 -9.02
C GLN A 42 -14.25 -5.98 -8.01
N THR A 43 -14.93 -5.16 -7.22
CA THR A 43 -14.27 -4.36 -6.18
C THR A 43 -13.61 -5.26 -5.12
N GLY A 44 -14.24 -6.38 -4.76
CA GLY A 44 -13.71 -7.35 -3.81
C GLY A 44 -12.38 -8.00 -4.23
N ILE A 45 -12.10 -8.08 -5.53
CA ILE A 45 -10.82 -8.55 -6.06
C ILE A 45 -9.86 -7.41 -6.46
N GLY A 46 -10.20 -6.15 -6.12
CA GLY A 46 -9.37 -4.97 -6.42
C GLY A 46 -9.48 -4.47 -7.85
N GLN A 47 -10.58 -4.80 -8.54
CA GLN A 47 -10.90 -4.34 -9.90
C GLN A 47 -12.06 -3.33 -9.90
N GLY A 48 -12.60 -3.04 -11.07
CA GLY A 48 -13.75 -2.15 -11.25
C GLY A 48 -13.38 -0.68 -11.19
N GLN A 49 -14.14 0.11 -10.43
CA GLN A 49 -14.01 1.57 -10.37
C GLN A 49 -13.04 2.07 -9.28
N THR A 50 -12.39 1.16 -8.55
CA THR A 50 -11.44 1.54 -7.50
C THR A 50 -10.12 1.97 -8.13
N LEU A 51 -9.69 3.20 -7.83
CA LEU A 51 -8.41 3.74 -8.28
C LEU A 51 -7.49 3.95 -7.09
N MET A 52 -6.26 3.47 -7.18
CA MET A 52 -5.28 3.58 -6.12
C MET A 52 -3.95 4.07 -6.64
N SER A 53 -3.41 5.12 -6.02
CA SER A 53 -2.07 5.60 -6.37
C SER A 53 -1.00 4.71 -5.73
N PRO A 54 0.18 4.54 -6.36
CA PRO A 54 1.29 3.77 -5.78
C PRO A 54 1.71 4.29 -4.40
N MET A 55 1.72 5.62 -4.22
CA MET A 55 2.04 6.24 -2.93
C MET A 55 1.03 5.85 -1.84
N HIS A 56 -0.26 5.82 -2.16
CA HIS A 56 -1.28 5.40 -1.19
C HIS A 56 -1.10 3.92 -0.80
N ASN A 57 -0.85 3.05 -1.77
CA ASN A 57 -0.58 1.63 -1.52
C ASN A 57 0.69 1.44 -0.65
N LEU A 58 1.75 2.21 -0.92
CA LEU A 58 2.95 2.23 -0.09
C LEU A 58 2.65 2.64 1.35
N LEU A 59 1.82 3.67 1.57
CA LEU A 59 1.47 4.14 2.91
C LEU A 59 0.69 3.09 3.71
N ILE A 60 -0.28 2.41 3.08
CA ILE A 60 -1.00 1.29 3.73
C ILE A 60 -0.01 0.16 4.06
N THR A 61 0.85 -0.20 3.11
CA THR A 61 1.87 -1.25 3.30
C THR A 61 2.83 -0.91 4.44
N ALA A 62 3.28 0.35 4.52
CA ALA A 62 4.12 0.84 5.61
C ALA A 62 3.39 0.84 6.96
N ALA A 63 2.08 1.16 6.98
CA ALA A 63 1.28 1.06 8.21
C ALA A 63 1.14 -0.39 8.68
N VAL A 64 0.91 -1.35 7.77
CA VAL A 64 0.93 -2.80 8.13
C VAL A 64 2.26 -3.19 8.74
N ALA A 65 3.38 -2.78 8.12
CA ALA A 65 4.72 -3.02 8.63
C ALA A 65 4.96 -2.40 10.02
N ASN A 66 4.30 -1.29 10.32
CA ASN A 66 4.42 -0.51 11.56
C ASN A 66 3.27 -0.76 12.55
N GLY A 67 2.70 -1.97 12.57
CA GLY A 67 1.67 -2.38 13.54
C GLY A 67 0.35 -1.62 13.41
N GLY A 68 0.00 -1.13 12.22
CA GLY A 68 -1.22 -0.39 11.91
C GLY A 68 -1.08 1.13 11.97
N ILE A 69 0.05 1.64 12.44
CA ILE A 69 0.30 3.07 12.63
C ILE A 69 0.83 3.71 11.34
N LEU A 70 0.10 4.68 10.81
CA LEU A 70 0.52 5.50 9.69
C LEU A 70 1.43 6.63 10.17
N MET A 71 2.65 6.68 9.65
CA MET A 71 3.56 7.79 9.85
C MET A 71 3.37 8.85 8.76
N LYS A 72 3.56 10.14 9.12
CA LYS A 72 3.61 11.22 8.13
C LYS A 72 4.91 11.09 7.32
N PRO A 73 4.85 10.90 5.98
CA PRO A 73 6.05 10.90 5.16
C PRO A 73 6.70 12.29 5.11
N TYR A 74 8.01 12.32 5.05
CA TYR A 74 8.78 13.54 4.81
C TYR A 74 10.02 13.23 3.96
N LEU A 75 10.46 14.21 3.16
CA LEU A 75 11.60 14.07 2.25
C LEU A 75 12.82 14.82 2.76
N MET A 76 12.61 15.85 3.56
CA MET A 76 13.70 16.66 4.12
C MET A 76 14.09 16.13 5.49
N ASP A 77 15.36 15.81 5.70
CA ASP A 77 15.88 15.46 7.01
C ASP A 77 16.13 16.72 7.84
N HIS A 78 16.80 17.71 7.26
CA HIS A 78 17.11 18.98 7.94
C HIS A 78 17.31 20.13 6.95
N VAL A 79 17.40 21.33 7.50
CA VAL A 79 17.78 22.57 6.79
C VAL A 79 19.03 23.12 7.47
N GLU A 80 20.05 23.42 6.67
CA GLU A 80 21.32 24.01 7.12
C GLU A 80 21.47 25.45 6.63
N ASN A 81 22.24 26.27 7.37
CA ASN A 81 22.73 27.55 6.89
C ASN A 81 23.98 27.37 5.98
N SER A 82 24.49 28.47 5.41
CA SER A 82 25.68 28.44 4.56
C SER A 82 26.97 28.05 5.30
N GLY A 83 26.96 28.07 6.63
CA GLY A 83 28.06 27.65 7.50
C GLY A 83 28.03 26.16 7.88
N GLY A 84 26.96 25.43 7.49
CA GLY A 84 26.77 24.01 7.83
C GLY A 84 26.07 23.78 9.17
N ASP A 85 25.58 24.83 9.85
CA ASP A 85 24.82 24.66 11.08
C ASP A 85 23.38 24.25 10.76
N VAL A 86 22.86 23.22 11.44
CA VAL A 86 21.48 22.76 11.30
C VAL A 86 20.51 23.76 11.93
N ILE A 87 19.72 24.44 11.10
CA ILE A 87 18.71 25.42 11.54
C ILE A 87 17.42 24.72 11.97
N ARG A 88 17.04 23.64 11.26
CA ARG A 88 15.81 22.89 11.50
C ARG A 88 16.01 21.43 11.17
N LYS A 89 15.60 20.54 12.07
CA LYS A 89 15.56 19.11 11.85
C LYS A 89 14.10 18.62 11.79
N PHE A 90 13.81 17.71 10.86
CA PHE A 90 12.53 17.03 10.77
C PHE A 90 12.62 15.69 11.51
N SER A 91 11.55 15.29 12.12
CA SER A 91 11.48 14.02 12.87
C SER A 91 10.23 13.26 12.47
N PRO A 92 10.26 11.91 12.54
CA PRO A 92 9.07 11.10 12.31
C PRO A 92 7.91 11.54 13.19
N SER A 93 6.71 11.59 12.63
CA SER A 93 5.49 11.91 13.36
C SER A 93 4.36 10.99 12.93
N VAL A 94 3.50 10.64 13.88
CA VAL A 94 2.30 9.82 13.60
C VAL A 94 1.26 10.67 12.88
N ALA A 95 0.73 10.15 11.77
CA ALA A 95 -0.38 10.75 11.04
C ALA A 95 -1.73 10.17 11.48
N GLY A 96 -1.77 8.92 11.91
CA GLY A 96 -2.98 8.25 12.38
C GLY A 96 -2.78 6.75 12.58
N GLU A 97 -3.87 6.07 12.89
CA GLU A 97 -3.96 4.61 12.96
C GLU A 97 -4.92 4.14 11.86
N LEU A 98 -4.45 3.26 10.96
CA LEU A 98 -5.26 2.71 9.88
C LEU A 98 -5.94 1.41 10.27
N MET A 99 -5.35 0.64 11.17
CA MET A 99 -5.86 -0.63 11.66
C MET A 99 -5.28 -0.93 13.05
N VAL A 100 -5.97 -1.76 13.82
CA VAL A 100 -5.45 -2.20 15.12
C VAL A 100 -4.29 -3.19 14.96
N PRO A 101 -3.38 -3.31 15.95
CA PRO A 101 -2.18 -4.14 15.84
C PRO A 101 -2.44 -5.60 15.43
N ASN A 102 -3.50 -6.22 15.95
CA ASN A 102 -3.86 -7.60 15.60
C ASN A 102 -4.24 -7.77 14.11
N GLU A 103 -4.88 -6.77 13.51
CA GLU A 103 -5.20 -6.76 12.07
C GLU A 103 -3.93 -6.60 11.24
N ALA A 104 -3.04 -5.68 11.63
CA ALA A 104 -1.75 -5.50 10.99
C ALA A 104 -0.89 -6.78 11.03
N ASP A 105 -0.85 -7.46 12.19
CA ASP A 105 -0.14 -8.73 12.33
C ASP A 105 -0.76 -9.85 11.48
N ALA A 106 -2.08 -9.92 11.40
CA ALA A 106 -2.76 -10.88 10.53
C ALA A 106 -2.41 -10.63 9.05
N LEU A 107 -2.48 -9.39 8.59
CA LEU A 107 -2.10 -9.00 7.23
C LEU A 107 -0.63 -9.29 6.94
N LYS A 108 0.28 -8.94 7.84
CA LYS A 108 1.71 -9.26 7.75
C LYS A 108 1.94 -10.76 7.55
N ASN A 109 1.30 -11.59 8.36
CA ASN A 109 1.43 -13.05 8.27
C ASN A 109 0.91 -13.59 6.92
N LEU A 110 -0.20 -13.07 6.42
CA LEU A 110 -0.71 -13.41 5.08
C LEU A 110 0.27 -12.97 3.98
N MET A 111 0.84 -11.77 4.08
CA MET A 111 1.84 -11.26 3.14
C MET A 111 3.13 -12.08 3.16
N VAL A 112 3.56 -12.60 4.32
CA VAL A 112 4.69 -13.53 4.44
C VAL A 112 4.37 -14.86 3.71
N GLN A 113 3.14 -15.37 3.82
CA GLN A 113 2.75 -16.59 3.11
C GLN A 113 2.74 -16.40 1.58
N VAL A 114 2.37 -15.22 1.07
CA VAL A 114 2.45 -14.93 -0.37
C VAL A 114 3.88 -15.08 -0.89
N VAL A 115 4.88 -14.72 -0.09
CA VAL A 115 6.31 -14.87 -0.45
C VAL A 115 6.80 -16.29 -0.19
N ASN A 116 6.37 -16.93 0.88
CA ASN A 116 6.88 -18.28 1.21
C ASN A 116 6.37 -19.37 0.26
N VAL A 117 5.11 -19.32 -0.12
CA VAL A 117 4.43 -20.40 -0.87
C VAL A 117 3.47 -19.89 -1.97
N GLY A 118 3.36 -18.57 -2.16
CA GLY A 118 2.43 -17.96 -3.11
C GLY A 118 3.11 -17.31 -4.31
N THR A 119 2.42 -16.35 -4.90
CA THR A 119 2.81 -15.64 -6.13
C THR A 119 4.06 -14.75 -5.99
N GLY A 120 4.48 -14.43 -4.76
CA GLY A 120 5.71 -13.66 -4.46
C GLY A 120 6.93 -14.52 -4.20
N SER A 121 6.92 -15.81 -4.50
CA SER A 121 7.98 -16.76 -4.12
C SER A 121 9.38 -16.47 -4.68
N ALA A 122 9.49 -15.70 -5.77
CA ALA A 122 10.76 -15.21 -6.29
C ALA A 122 11.53 -14.32 -5.29
N LEU A 123 10.83 -13.72 -4.32
CA LEU A 123 11.42 -12.86 -3.29
C LEU A 123 11.78 -13.60 -2.01
N LYS A 124 11.56 -14.92 -1.94
CA LYS A 124 11.94 -15.72 -0.78
C LYS A 124 13.44 -15.64 -0.52
N ARG A 125 13.83 -15.47 0.74
CA ARG A 125 15.22 -15.42 1.21
C ARG A 125 15.38 -16.32 2.42
N ASP A 126 16.59 -16.88 2.59
CA ASP A 126 16.92 -17.74 3.73
C ASP A 126 17.37 -16.93 4.95
N SER A 127 17.89 -15.71 4.74
CA SER A 127 18.47 -14.87 5.80
C SER A 127 17.47 -13.97 6.52
N TYR A 128 16.31 -13.70 5.90
CA TYR A 128 15.23 -12.89 6.48
C TYR A 128 13.90 -13.18 5.78
N GLN A 129 12.80 -12.90 6.46
CA GLN A 129 11.48 -13.02 5.85
C GLN A 129 11.09 -11.73 5.13
N VAL A 130 10.45 -11.89 3.98
CA VAL A 130 9.83 -10.81 3.20
C VAL A 130 8.31 -10.96 3.31
N ALA A 131 7.63 -9.86 3.58
CA ALA A 131 6.18 -9.78 3.47
C ALA A 131 5.82 -9.04 2.17
N GLY A 132 4.92 -9.58 1.35
CA GLY A 132 4.56 -8.94 0.09
C GLY A 132 3.23 -9.40 -0.48
N LYS A 133 2.72 -8.62 -1.44
CA LYS A 133 1.51 -8.94 -2.20
C LYS A 133 1.69 -8.52 -3.65
N THR A 134 1.48 -9.44 -4.57
CA THR A 134 1.44 -9.17 -6.01
C THR A 134 0.02 -8.77 -6.44
N GLY A 135 -0.08 -8.01 -7.51
CA GLY A 135 -1.34 -7.65 -8.13
C GLY A 135 -1.19 -7.59 -9.66
N SER A 136 -2.28 -7.85 -10.37
CA SER A 136 -2.38 -7.63 -11.82
C SER A 136 -3.70 -6.89 -12.06
N ALA A 137 -3.62 -5.61 -12.42
CA ALA A 137 -4.78 -4.74 -12.55
C ALA A 137 -5.14 -4.52 -14.02
N GLU A 138 -6.33 -4.94 -14.40
CA GLU A 138 -6.89 -4.62 -15.71
C GLU A 138 -7.29 -3.15 -15.77
N PHE A 139 -7.05 -2.47 -16.88
CA PHE A 139 -7.38 -1.06 -17.08
C PHE A 139 -8.02 -0.78 -18.43
N ASP A 140 -7.78 -1.63 -19.43
CA ASP A 140 -8.36 -1.48 -20.78
C ASP A 140 -8.50 -2.86 -21.45
N LYS A 141 -9.55 -3.02 -22.27
CA LYS A 141 -9.78 -4.27 -23.01
C LYS A 141 -8.70 -4.51 -24.06
N GLY A 142 -8.11 -5.70 -24.02
CA GLY A 142 -7.12 -6.12 -25.01
C GLY A 142 -5.71 -5.60 -24.77
N LYS A 143 -5.48 -4.95 -23.64
CA LYS A 143 -4.15 -4.58 -23.16
C LYS A 143 -3.66 -5.50 -22.06
N GLU A 144 -2.34 -5.56 -21.90
CA GLU A 144 -1.72 -6.24 -20.76
C GLU A 144 -2.06 -5.52 -19.47
N THR A 145 -2.22 -6.26 -18.38
CA THR A 145 -2.52 -5.71 -17.06
C THR A 145 -1.34 -4.90 -16.52
N HIS A 146 -1.62 -3.94 -15.63
CA HIS A 146 -0.55 -3.33 -14.84
C HIS A 146 -0.07 -4.32 -13.78
N ALA A 147 1.22 -4.61 -13.77
CA ALA A 147 1.86 -5.45 -12.78
C ALA A 147 2.14 -4.64 -11.50
N TRP A 148 1.71 -5.16 -10.34
CA TRP A 148 1.88 -4.53 -9.04
C TRP A 148 2.61 -5.46 -8.07
N PHE A 149 3.46 -4.86 -7.26
CA PHE A 149 3.98 -5.48 -6.05
C PHE A 149 4.04 -4.45 -4.92
N VAL A 150 3.65 -4.87 -3.72
CA VAL A 150 3.90 -4.14 -2.47
C VAL A 150 4.51 -5.08 -1.46
N GLY A 151 5.39 -4.56 -0.62
CA GLY A 151 5.99 -5.39 0.42
C GLY A 151 6.91 -4.62 1.33
N PHE A 152 7.42 -5.32 2.33
CA PHE A 152 8.42 -4.81 3.27
C PHE A 152 9.34 -5.92 3.77
N ALA A 153 10.49 -5.54 4.23
CA ALA A 153 11.50 -6.44 4.76
C ALA A 153 12.41 -5.75 5.80
N PRO A 154 12.96 -6.55 6.76
CA PRO A 154 12.52 -7.87 7.18
C PRO A 154 11.08 -7.85 7.71
N ALA A 155 10.34 -8.95 7.68
CA ALA A 155 8.93 -8.96 8.11
C ALA A 155 8.77 -8.86 9.65
N ASP A 156 9.75 -9.34 10.40
CA ASP A 156 9.80 -9.33 11.87
C ASP A 156 10.28 -8.00 12.47
N ASP A 157 11.18 -7.29 11.76
CA ASP A 157 11.70 -5.96 12.14
C ASP A 157 11.80 -5.06 10.90
N PRO A 158 10.68 -4.53 10.37
CA PRO A 158 10.62 -3.85 9.09
C PRO A 158 11.54 -2.62 9.02
N LYS A 159 12.40 -2.56 8.00
CA LYS A 159 13.31 -1.44 7.76
C LYS A 159 12.97 -0.69 6.48
N ILE A 160 12.38 -1.37 5.51
CA ILE A 160 12.02 -0.77 4.22
C ILE A 160 10.67 -1.31 3.75
N ALA A 161 9.83 -0.44 3.23
CA ALA A 161 8.62 -0.79 2.50
C ALA A 161 8.74 -0.29 1.06
N VAL A 162 8.20 -1.06 0.11
CA VAL A 162 8.25 -0.75 -1.32
C VAL A 162 6.87 -0.92 -1.95
N CYS A 163 6.62 -0.12 -2.99
CA CYS A 163 5.52 -0.31 -3.92
C CYS A 163 6.08 -0.17 -5.33
N VAL A 164 5.85 -1.17 -6.16
CA VAL A 164 6.27 -1.22 -7.55
C VAL A 164 5.05 -1.33 -8.44
N ILE A 165 5.01 -0.55 -9.52
CA ILE A 165 4.06 -0.69 -10.62
C ILE A 165 4.83 -0.72 -11.93
N VAL A 166 4.46 -1.64 -12.81
CA VAL A 166 4.94 -1.68 -14.20
C VAL A 166 3.70 -1.60 -15.09
N GLU A 167 3.55 -0.49 -15.79
CA GLU A 167 2.43 -0.28 -16.71
C GLU A 167 2.51 -1.29 -17.86
N GLU A 168 1.36 -1.90 -18.20
CA GLU A 168 1.27 -2.95 -19.23
C GLU A 168 2.32 -4.09 -19.02
N GLY A 169 2.68 -4.35 -17.77
CA GLY A 169 3.71 -5.33 -17.38
C GLY A 169 3.20 -6.76 -17.23
N GLY A 170 1.90 -7.00 -17.42
CA GLY A 170 1.29 -8.32 -17.29
C GLY A 170 1.20 -8.79 -15.85
N SER A 171 1.90 -9.83 -15.47
CA SER A 171 1.78 -10.44 -14.13
C SER A 171 2.65 -9.77 -13.07
N GLY A 172 2.02 -9.32 -11.98
CA GLY A 172 2.75 -8.78 -10.83
C GLY A 172 3.71 -9.77 -10.14
N GLY A 173 3.52 -11.06 -10.32
CA GLY A 173 4.41 -12.09 -9.79
C GLY A 173 5.68 -12.32 -10.61
N HIS A 174 5.76 -11.75 -11.82
CA HIS A 174 6.89 -11.93 -12.73
C HIS A 174 7.62 -10.62 -13.05
N THR A 175 6.91 -9.50 -13.09
CA THR A 175 7.42 -8.25 -13.65
C THR A 175 7.62 -7.15 -12.59
N ALA A 176 6.78 -7.11 -11.57
CA ALA A 176 6.85 -6.11 -10.50
C ALA A 176 7.61 -6.56 -9.26
#